data_8894e2121a4c303158c7d7f798936411
#
_entry.id   8894e2121a4c303158c7d7f798936411
#
_cell.length_a   1.000
_cell.length_b   1.000
_cell.length_c   1.000
_cell.angle_alpha   90.00
_cell.angle_beta   90.00
_cell.angle_gamma   90.00
#
_symmetry.space_group_name_H-M   'P 1'
#
loop_
_entity.id
_entity.type
_entity.pdbx_description
1 polymer ?
#
loop_
_entity_poly.entity_id
_entity_poly.type
_entity_poly.pdbx_seq_one_letter_code
_entity_poly.pdbx_strand_id
1 'polypeptide(L)'
;MTKRLVTYILLCLCLLCEAAFAQNGKRFTLVIDPGHGGKDTGAPGAYSVEKNINLKVALAFGQLVERNCPDVKVIYTRKTDIFIPLQTRADIANNAKADLFVSIHTNAVDGNRSAYGSETYTLGMARAEANLEVAKRENSVITYEKDYRQRYEGFDPRKSESYVIFELMQDRYMKQSVDLAQAIQRQYVRNNRRDKGVHQAGFLVLRKRSEEHT
;
A
#
# COMPACT_ATOMS: atom_id res chain seq x y z
N MET A 1 -26.61 -0.89 55.81
CA MET A 1 -25.25 -1.20 55.28
C MET A 1 -25.29 -1.98 53.96
N THR A 2 -26.21 -2.85 53.71
CA THR A 2 -26.29 -3.74 52.53
C THR A 2 -26.53 -3.03 51.17
N LYS A 3 -27.40 -2.01 51.09
CA LYS A 3 -27.71 -1.32 49.82
C LYS A 3 -26.51 -0.57 49.22
N ARG A 4 -25.74 0.14 50.06
CA ARG A 4 -24.54 0.87 49.61
C ARG A 4 -23.43 -0.08 49.12
N LEU A 5 -23.27 -1.23 49.81
CA LEU A 5 -22.28 -2.24 49.40
C LEU A 5 -22.62 -2.84 48.02
N VAL A 6 -23.88 -3.17 47.78
CA VAL A 6 -24.37 -3.68 46.51
C VAL A 6 -24.14 -2.64 45.37
N THR A 7 -24.38 -1.36 45.65
CA THR A 7 -24.14 -0.28 44.66
C THR A 7 -22.66 -0.18 44.30
N TYR A 8 -21.76 -0.27 45.27
CA TYR A 8 -20.29 -0.25 45.00
C TYR A 8 -19.83 -1.48 44.24
N ILE A 9 -20.35 -2.66 44.53
CA ILE A 9 -20.03 -3.90 43.79
C ILE A 9 -20.52 -3.79 42.34
N LEU A 10 -21.72 -3.29 42.10
CA LEU A 10 -22.26 -3.06 40.76
C LEU A 10 -21.40 -2.02 39.98
N LEU A 11 -20.98 -0.93 40.62
CA LEU A 11 -20.15 0.08 40.01
C LEU A 11 -18.75 -0.48 39.64
N CYS A 12 -18.15 -1.27 40.54
CA CYS A 12 -16.88 -1.95 40.24
C CYS A 12 -17.01 -2.98 39.12
N LEU A 13 -18.11 -3.73 39.05
CA LEU A 13 -18.40 -4.69 37.99
C LEU A 13 -18.57 -3.97 36.63
N CYS A 14 -19.25 -2.84 36.60
CA CYS A 14 -19.36 -2.00 35.37
C CYS A 14 -17.98 -1.49 34.90
N LEU A 15 -17.16 -0.96 35.80
CA LEU A 15 -15.81 -0.49 35.49
C LEU A 15 -14.88 -1.61 35.03
N LEU A 16 -14.99 -2.82 35.61
CA LEU A 16 -14.25 -4.00 35.17
C LEU A 16 -14.73 -4.52 33.81
N CYS A 17 -16.01 -4.38 33.49
CA CYS A 17 -16.57 -4.74 32.21
C CYS A 17 -16.05 -3.82 31.09
N GLU A 18 -16.01 -2.51 31.31
CA GLU A 18 -15.43 -1.56 30.34
C GLU A 18 -13.92 -1.80 30.10
N ALA A 19 -13.17 -2.11 31.14
CA ALA A 19 -11.76 -2.47 31.04
C ALA A 19 -11.53 -3.79 30.25
N ALA A 20 -12.43 -4.77 30.40
CA ALA A 20 -12.35 -6.04 29.68
C ALA A 20 -12.67 -5.90 28.17
N PHE A 21 -13.59 -5.00 27.79
CA PHE A 21 -13.87 -4.70 26.40
C PHE A 21 -12.75 -3.89 25.70
N ALA A 22 -11.99 -3.11 26.46
CA ALA A 22 -10.86 -2.33 25.94
C ALA A 22 -9.59 -3.16 25.64
N GLN A 23 -9.51 -4.41 26.07
CA GLN A 23 -8.24 -5.14 26.15
C GLN A 23 -7.99 -6.21 25.07
N ASN A 24 -8.88 -6.46 24.11
CA ASN A 24 -8.69 -7.59 23.16
C ASN A 24 -8.94 -7.29 21.68
N GLY A 25 -8.87 -6.05 21.23
CA GLY A 25 -8.92 -5.72 19.80
C GLY A 25 -7.52 -5.58 19.21
N LYS A 26 -6.99 -6.60 18.51
CA LYS A 26 -5.83 -6.41 17.64
C LYS A 26 -6.14 -5.24 16.70
N ARG A 27 -5.44 -4.11 16.86
CA ARG A 27 -5.63 -2.94 15.97
C ARG A 27 -5.29 -3.32 14.54
N PHE A 28 -6.15 -2.98 13.59
CA PHE A 28 -5.87 -3.13 12.18
C PHE A 28 -4.62 -2.31 11.81
N THR A 29 -3.64 -2.94 11.20
CA THR A 29 -2.38 -2.28 10.85
C THR A 29 -2.35 -1.99 9.34
N LEU A 30 -2.37 -0.69 9.00
CA LEU A 30 -2.22 -0.17 7.65
C LEU A 30 -0.79 0.34 7.45
N VAL A 31 -0.09 -0.20 6.44
CA VAL A 31 1.17 0.37 5.97
C VAL A 31 0.91 1.17 4.71
N ILE A 32 1.28 2.45 4.74
CA ILE A 32 1.22 3.35 3.60
C ILE A 32 2.63 3.54 3.05
N ASP A 33 2.79 3.28 1.76
CA ASP A 33 4.05 3.38 1.04
C ASP A 33 4.01 4.54 0.04
N PRO A 34 4.60 5.70 0.37
CA PRO A 34 4.81 6.75 -0.63
C PRO A 34 5.87 6.29 -1.63
N GLY A 35 5.50 5.97 -2.87
CA GLY A 35 6.42 5.52 -3.90
C GLY A 35 7.60 6.47 -4.13
N HIS A 36 8.73 5.93 -4.60
CA HIS A 36 9.97 6.65 -4.87
C HIS A 36 10.59 7.30 -3.59
N GLY A 37 11.51 8.27 -3.77
CA GLY A 37 12.15 9.01 -2.68
C GLY A 37 13.66 9.11 -2.80
N GLY A 38 14.26 10.17 -2.24
CA GLY A 38 15.68 10.45 -2.30
C GLY A 38 16.19 10.54 -3.74
N LYS A 39 17.16 9.70 -4.10
CA LYS A 39 17.74 9.63 -5.46
C LYS A 39 16.77 9.11 -6.54
N ASP A 40 15.73 8.41 -6.15
CA ASP A 40 14.66 7.97 -7.05
C ASP A 40 13.57 9.03 -7.09
N THR A 41 13.52 9.80 -8.18
CA THR A 41 12.55 10.90 -8.32
C THR A 41 11.17 10.44 -8.75
N GLY A 42 11.06 9.23 -9.32
CA GLY A 42 9.89 8.84 -10.10
C GLY A 42 9.75 9.68 -11.37
N ALA A 43 8.57 9.72 -11.92
CA ALA A 43 8.26 10.46 -13.14
C ALA A 43 8.46 11.97 -12.97
N PRO A 44 9.12 12.66 -13.93
CA PRO A 44 9.21 14.12 -13.95
C PRO A 44 7.87 14.73 -14.37
N GLY A 45 7.47 15.81 -13.70
CA GLY A 45 6.30 16.60 -14.06
C GLY A 45 6.67 18.08 -14.31
N ALA A 46 5.71 18.86 -14.83
CA ALA A 46 5.94 20.28 -15.14
C ALA A 46 6.21 21.15 -13.90
N TYR A 47 5.65 20.78 -12.75
CA TYR A 47 5.72 21.57 -11.50
C TYR A 47 6.34 20.82 -10.34
N SER A 48 6.44 19.51 -10.41
CA SER A 48 6.96 18.67 -9.35
C SER A 48 7.40 17.33 -9.91
N VAL A 49 8.17 16.56 -9.12
CA VAL A 49 8.48 15.17 -9.43
C VAL A 49 7.57 14.26 -8.62
N GLU A 50 7.35 13.06 -9.10
CA GLU A 50 6.41 12.09 -8.55
C GLU A 50 6.62 11.82 -7.06
N LYS A 51 7.86 11.60 -6.60
CA LYS A 51 8.18 11.33 -5.20
C LYS A 51 7.61 12.35 -4.22
N ASN A 52 7.55 13.62 -4.62
CA ASN A 52 7.05 14.71 -3.78
C ASN A 52 5.53 14.70 -3.68
N ILE A 53 4.85 14.38 -4.79
CA ILE A 53 3.39 14.27 -4.84
C ILE A 53 2.97 13.06 -4.01
N ASN A 54 3.59 11.90 -4.23
CA ASN A 54 3.31 10.66 -3.53
C ASN A 54 3.47 10.82 -2.01
N LEU A 55 4.53 11.50 -1.56
CA LEU A 55 4.74 11.77 -0.13
C LEU A 55 3.61 12.62 0.46
N LYS A 56 3.25 13.72 -0.20
CA LYS A 56 2.19 14.62 0.28
C LYS A 56 0.83 13.91 0.34
N VAL A 57 0.48 13.15 -0.69
CA VAL A 57 -0.78 12.40 -0.76
C VAL A 57 -0.81 11.32 0.32
N ALA A 58 0.27 10.55 0.48
CA ALA A 58 0.37 9.49 1.47
C ALA A 58 0.24 10.02 2.92
N LEU A 59 0.92 11.13 3.23
CA LEU A 59 0.83 11.74 4.56
C LEU A 59 -0.59 12.29 4.83
N ALA A 60 -1.22 12.94 3.85
CA ALA A 60 -2.58 13.43 3.98
C ALA A 60 -3.59 12.27 4.15
N PHE A 61 -3.43 11.19 3.38
CA PHE A 61 -4.25 9.98 3.50
C PHE A 61 -4.13 9.37 4.90
N GLY A 62 -2.91 9.15 5.37
CA GLY A 62 -2.71 8.55 6.69
C GLY A 62 -3.25 9.42 7.84
N GLN A 63 -3.10 10.76 7.76
CA GLN A 63 -3.71 11.67 8.73
C GLN A 63 -5.24 11.60 8.73
N LEU A 64 -5.87 11.38 7.57
CA LEU A 64 -7.31 11.17 7.48
C LEU A 64 -7.72 9.84 8.13
N VAL A 65 -6.95 8.76 7.89
CA VAL A 65 -7.18 7.46 8.53
C VAL A 65 -7.04 7.57 10.05
N GLU A 66 -5.95 8.16 10.55
CA GLU A 66 -5.70 8.33 11.99
C GLU A 66 -6.82 9.12 12.69
N ARG A 67 -7.41 10.12 12.00
CA ARG A 67 -8.51 10.92 12.53
C ARG A 67 -9.85 10.20 12.54
N ASN A 68 -10.14 9.41 11.50
CA ASN A 68 -11.48 8.87 11.28
C ASN A 68 -11.61 7.38 11.66
N CYS A 69 -10.48 6.69 11.86
CA CYS A 69 -10.41 5.27 12.17
C CYS A 69 -9.45 5.04 13.36
N PRO A 70 -9.86 5.33 14.61
CA PRO A 70 -8.99 5.27 15.78
C PRO A 70 -8.50 3.86 16.12
N ASP A 71 -9.17 2.84 15.61
CA ASP A 71 -8.84 1.42 15.70
C ASP A 71 -7.77 0.98 14.68
N VAL A 72 -7.38 1.87 13.74
CA VAL A 72 -6.34 1.60 12.75
C VAL A 72 -5.00 2.17 13.20
N LYS A 73 -3.97 1.32 13.18
CA LYS A 73 -2.57 1.74 13.34
C LYS A 73 -1.97 2.04 11.98
N VAL A 74 -1.56 3.30 11.75
CA VAL A 74 -0.90 3.72 10.50
C VAL A 74 0.61 3.67 10.66
N ILE A 75 1.27 3.04 9.70
CA ILE A 75 2.74 2.99 9.56
C ILE A 75 3.07 3.46 8.15
N TYR A 76 4.17 4.20 8.00
CA TYR A 76 4.65 4.67 6.69
C TYR A 76 6.00 4.02 6.39
N THR A 77 6.25 3.68 5.13
CA THR A 77 7.59 3.25 4.71
C THR A 77 8.58 4.42 4.78
N ARG A 78 8.11 5.63 4.43
CA ARG A 78 8.87 6.89 4.62
C ARG A 78 7.92 8.05 4.97
N LYS A 79 8.45 9.02 5.73
CA LYS A 79 7.75 10.29 6.05
C LYS A 79 8.52 11.51 5.55
N THR A 80 9.69 11.29 4.96
CA THR A 80 10.60 12.31 4.43
C THR A 80 11.11 11.92 3.05
N ASP A 81 11.89 12.78 2.39
CA ASP A 81 12.46 12.51 1.08
C ASP A 81 13.73 11.65 1.19
N ILE A 82 13.55 10.36 1.46
CA ILE A 82 14.63 9.35 1.54
C ILE A 82 14.36 8.21 0.55
N PHE A 83 15.41 7.59 0.05
CA PHE A 83 15.34 6.40 -0.78
C PHE A 83 15.17 5.15 0.09
N ILE A 84 14.15 4.36 -0.19
CA ILE A 84 13.89 3.06 0.44
C ILE A 84 13.83 1.99 -0.66
N PRO A 85 14.69 0.95 -0.61
CA PRO A 85 14.62 -0.20 -1.53
C PRO A 85 13.26 -0.89 -1.52
N LEU A 86 12.82 -1.45 -2.66
CA LEU A 86 11.49 -2.08 -2.76
C LEU A 86 11.30 -3.21 -1.75
N GLN A 87 12.33 -4.06 -1.60
CA GLN A 87 12.28 -5.14 -0.60
C GLN A 87 12.13 -4.62 0.83
N THR A 88 12.85 -3.55 1.18
CA THR A 88 12.75 -2.94 2.51
C THR A 88 11.35 -2.40 2.80
N ARG A 89 10.64 -1.88 1.77
CA ARG A 89 9.23 -1.44 1.92
C ARG A 89 8.32 -2.62 2.27
N ALA A 90 8.49 -3.75 1.59
CA ALA A 90 7.78 -5.00 1.90
C ALA A 90 8.15 -5.51 3.31
N ASP A 91 9.44 -5.50 3.67
CA ASP A 91 9.92 -5.92 4.99
C ASP A 91 9.31 -5.08 6.13
N ILE A 92 9.17 -3.76 5.94
CA ILE A 92 8.47 -2.89 6.91
C ILE A 92 7.04 -3.37 7.15
N ALA A 93 6.32 -3.71 6.08
CA ALA A 93 4.94 -4.20 6.20
C ALA A 93 4.87 -5.58 6.87
N ASN A 94 5.77 -6.50 6.50
CA ASN A 94 5.82 -7.85 7.04
C ASN A 94 6.21 -7.86 8.52
N ASN A 95 7.25 -7.12 8.89
CA ASN A 95 7.69 -6.98 10.28
C ASN A 95 6.61 -6.33 11.17
N ALA A 96 5.83 -5.42 10.60
CA ALA A 96 4.68 -4.83 11.29
C ALA A 96 3.46 -5.77 11.35
N LYS A 97 3.51 -6.94 10.70
CA LYS A 97 2.35 -7.84 10.51
C LYS A 97 1.14 -7.08 9.99
N ALA A 98 1.37 -6.25 8.97
CA ALA A 98 0.35 -5.36 8.42
C ALA A 98 -0.83 -6.14 7.87
N ASP A 99 -2.03 -5.72 8.18
CA ASP A 99 -3.26 -6.29 7.61
C ASP A 99 -3.50 -5.75 6.17
N LEU A 100 -3.01 -4.53 5.89
CA LEU A 100 -3.09 -3.89 4.56
C LEU A 100 -1.82 -3.10 4.24
N PHE A 101 -1.33 -3.25 3.01
CA PHE A 101 -0.27 -2.44 2.43
C PHE A 101 -0.81 -1.66 1.23
N VAL A 102 -0.61 -0.35 1.21
CA VAL A 102 -1.04 0.54 0.12
C VAL A 102 0.13 1.37 -0.35
N SER A 103 0.56 1.16 -1.60
CA SER A 103 1.56 2.00 -2.26
C SER A 103 0.88 3.08 -3.10
N ILE A 104 1.41 4.30 -3.04
CA ILE A 104 0.86 5.48 -3.70
C ILE A 104 1.86 5.99 -4.73
N HIS A 105 1.41 6.05 -5.96
CA HIS A 105 2.15 6.52 -7.13
C HIS A 105 1.37 7.57 -7.92
N THR A 106 2.06 8.35 -8.72
CA THR A 106 1.48 9.33 -9.64
C THR A 106 2.05 9.07 -11.02
N ASN A 107 1.40 8.17 -11.76
CA ASN A 107 1.85 7.76 -13.09
C ASN A 107 1.94 8.96 -14.05
N ALA A 108 2.95 8.96 -14.92
CA ALA A 108 3.04 9.84 -16.05
C ALA A 108 2.69 9.08 -17.34
N VAL A 109 2.10 9.80 -18.29
CA VAL A 109 1.86 9.30 -19.65
C VAL A 109 2.65 10.17 -20.61
N ASP A 110 3.59 9.55 -21.32
CA ASP A 110 4.44 10.26 -22.27
C ASP A 110 3.61 10.93 -23.37
N GLY A 111 3.91 12.19 -23.63
CA GLY A 111 3.28 12.96 -24.72
C GLY A 111 1.82 13.38 -24.50
N ASN A 112 1.14 12.91 -23.46
CA ASN A 112 -0.27 13.24 -23.20
C ASN A 112 -0.46 14.09 -21.95
N ARG A 113 -0.46 15.42 -22.13
CA ARG A 113 -0.70 16.40 -21.05
C ARG A 113 -2.14 16.43 -20.55
N SER A 114 -3.07 15.78 -21.24
CA SER A 114 -4.50 15.69 -20.87
C SER A 114 -4.84 14.43 -20.10
N ALA A 115 -3.87 13.55 -19.84
CA ALA A 115 -4.10 12.33 -19.07
C ALA A 115 -4.47 12.68 -17.62
N TYR A 116 -5.63 12.21 -17.17
CA TYR A 116 -6.09 12.36 -15.79
C TYR A 116 -6.97 11.17 -15.39
N GLY A 117 -7.18 11.01 -14.09
CA GLY A 117 -7.99 9.95 -13.52
C GLY A 117 -7.20 9.13 -12.51
N SER A 118 -7.85 8.11 -11.96
CA SER A 118 -7.26 7.19 -11.00
C SER A 118 -7.43 5.75 -11.46
N GLU A 119 -6.44 4.94 -11.19
CA GLU A 119 -6.43 3.50 -11.40
C GLU A 119 -5.90 2.82 -10.14
N THR A 120 -6.37 1.62 -9.87
CA THR A 120 -5.90 0.85 -8.73
C THR A 120 -5.36 -0.49 -9.22
N TYR A 121 -4.17 -0.83 -8.77
CA TYR A 121 -3.50 -2.07 -9.13
C TYR A 121 -3.48 -3.05 -7.96
N THR A 122 -3.63 -4.33 -8.28
CA THR A 122 -3.35 -5.44 -7.37
C THR A 122 -2.23 -6.31 -7.94
N LEU A 123 -1.58 -7.10 -7.07
CA LEU A 123 -0.55 -8.02 -7.51
C LEU A 123 -1.15 -9.06 -8.48
N GLY A 124 -0.42 -9.39 -9.52
CA GLY A 124 -0.80 -10.42 -10.47
C GLY A 124 -0.12 -10.23 -11.82
N MET A 125 -0.45 -11.11 -12.76
CA MET A 125 0.03 -10.97 -14.13
C MET A 125 -0.66 -9.82 -14.85
N ALA A 126 0.14 -8.98 -15.53
CA ALA A 126 -0.41 -7.94 -16.40
C ALA A 126 -1.03 -8.57 -17.66
N ARG A 127 -2.34 -8.40 -17.83
CA ARG A 127 -3.06 -8.91 -19.01
C ARG A 127 -3.00 -7.97 -20.22
N ALA A 128 -2.69 -6.70 -19.98
CA ALA A 128 -2.51 -5.69 -21.01
C ALA A 128 -1.07 -5.20 -21.01
N GLU A 129 -0.50 -4.97 -22.19
CA GLU A 129 0.86 -4.46 -22.35
C GLU A 129 1.09 -3.15 -21.60
N ALA A 130 0.11 -2.24 -21.61
CA ALA A 130 0.18 -0.98 -20.87
C ALA A 130 0.41 -1.19 -19.37
N ASN A 131 -0.22 -2.20 -18.76
CA ASN A 131 -0.03 -2.53 -17.34
C ASN A 131 1.35 -3.13 -17.08
N LEU A 132 1.88 -3.90 -18.02
CA LEU A 132 3.24 -4.44 -17.95
C LEU A 132 4.27 -3.30 -18.01
N GLU A 133 4.08 -2.34 -18.89
CA GLU A 133 4.98 -1.19 -19.01
C GLU A 133 4.97 -0.31 -17.73
N VAL A 134 3.81 -0.15 -17.07
CA VAL A 134 3.76 0.47 -15.74
C VAL A 134 4.61 -0.33 -14.74
N ALA A 135 4.43 -1.64 -14.66
CA ALA A 135 5.21 -2.48 -13.75
C ALA A 135 6.71 -2.45 -14.04
N LYS A 136 7.11 -2.47 -15.32
CA LYS A 136 8.52 -2.34 -15.72
C LYS A 136 9.13 -1.02 -15.25
N ARG A 137 8.41 0.07 -15.42
CA ARG A 137 8.87 1.39 -14.98
C ARG A 137 9.04 1.44 -13.46
N GLU A 138 8.03 1.02 -12.70
CA GLU A 138 8.07 1.04 -11.24
C GLU A 138 9.14 0.08 -10.67
N ASN A 139 9.29 -1.11 -11.26
CA ASN A 139 10.31 -2.07 -10.85
C ASN A 139 11.72 -1.66 -11.26
N SER A 140 11.90 -0.77 -12.23
CA SER A 140 13.23 -0.34 -12.71
C SER A 140 14.09 0.30 -11.62
N VAL A 141 13.48 0.80 -10.55
CA VAL A 141 14.15 1.38 -9.39
C VAL A 141 15.13 0.42 -8.70
N ILE A 142 14.94 -0.91 -8.83
CA ILE A 142 15.89 -1.87 -8.26
C ILE A 142 17.30 -1.70 -8.84
N THR A 143 17.45 -1.19 -10.05
CA THR A 143 18.76 -0.94 -10.68
C THR A 143 19.58 0.13 -9.94
N TYR A 144 18.97 0.92 -9.06
CA TYR A 144 19.68 1.85 -8.17
C TYR A 144 20.31 1.16 -6.94
N GLU A 145 20.00 -0.12 -6.72
CA GLU A 145 20.54 -0.92 -5.64
C GLU A 145 21.81 -1.66 -6.13
N LYS A 146 22.91 -1.61 -5.34
CA LYS A 146 24.21 -2.17 -5.77
C LYS A 146 24.14 -3.66 -6.09
N ASP A 147 23.41 -4.44 -5.30
CA ASP A 147 23.36 -5.90 -5.39
C ASP A 147 22.00 -6.40 -5.89
N TYR A 148 21.31 -5.62 -6.73
CA TYR A 148 19.93 -5.93 -7.12
C TYR A 148 19.78 -7.30 -7.78
N ARG A 149 20.74 -7.75 -8.60
CA ARG A 149 20.67 -9.05 -9.28
C ARG A 149 20.64 -10.23 -8.30
N GLN A 150 21.42 -10.15 -7.22
CA GLN A 150 21.42 -11.17 -6.18
C GLN A 150 20.15 -11.06 -5.32
N ARG A 151 19.81 -9.86 -4.94
CA ARG A 151 18.64 -9.57 -4.07
C ARG A 151 17.32 -9.96 -4.69
N TYR A 152 17.18 -9.77 -5.99
CA TYR A 152 15.96 -10.10 -6.75
C TYR A 152 16.11 -11.34 -7.64
N GLU A 153 17.03 -12.26 -7.29
CA GLU A 153 17.16 -13.59 -7.90
C GLU A 153 17.31 -13.56 -9.43
N GLY A 154 18.04 -12.57 -9.94
CA GLY A 154 18.25 -12.41 -11.37
C GLY A 154 17.10 -11.77 -12.14
N PHE A 155 16.04 -11.31 -11.45
CA PHE A 155 14.95 -10.57 -12.09
C PHE A 155 15.49 -9.33 -12.84
N ASP A 156 15.18 -9.23 -14.13
CA ASP A 156 15.48 -8.03 -14.95
C ASP A 156 14.17 -7.26 -15.18
N PRO A 157 14.02 -6.05 -14.62
CA PRO A 157 12.78 -5.29 -14.72
C PRO A 157 12.45 -4.85 -16.15
N ARG A 158 13.39 -4.92 -17.08
CA ARG A 158 13.20 -4.53 -18.48
C ARG A 158 12.69 -5.65 -19.37
N LYS A 159 12.83 -6.92 -18.91
CA LYS A 159 12.48 -8.12 -19.67
C LYS A 159 11.10 -8.61 -19.33
N SER A 160 10.23 -8.75 -20.33
CA SER A 160 8.85 -9.26 -20.13
C SER A 160 8.84 -10.68 -19.55
N GLU A 161 9.83 -11.49 -19.92
CA GLU A 161 9.96 -12.88 -19.45
C GLU A 161 10.16 -12.95 -17.93
N SER A 162 10.79 -11.95 -17.32
CA SER A 162 10.95 -11.90 -15.86
C SER A 162 9.60 -11.80 -15.12
N TYR A 163 8.56 -11.32 -15.79
CA TYR A 163 7.24 -11.12 -15.19
C TYR A 163 6.37 -12.38 -15.18
N VAL A 164 6.78 -13.44 -15.88
CA VAL A 164 6.06 -14.74 -15.88
C VAL A 164 5.95 -15.32 -14.47
N ILE A 165 6.90 -15.03 -13.58
CA ILE A 165 6.85 -15.48 -12.18
C ILE A 165 5.58 -15.03 -11.47
N PHE A 166 5.01 -13.86 -11.83
CA PHE A 166 3.78 -13.36 -11.22
C PHE A 166 2.51 -14.11 -11.65
N GLU A 167 2.59 -14.89 -12.75
CA GLU A 167 1.51 -15.79 -13.15
C GLU A 167 1.37 -16.99 -12.21
N LEU A 168 2.52 -17.47 -11.69
CA LEU A 168 2.58 -18.63 -10.81
C LEU A 168 2.26 -18.28 -9.35
N MET A 169 2.24 -16.99 -9.01
CA MET A 169 1.95 -16.54 -7.65
C MET A 169 0.45 -16.59 -7.38
N GLN A 170 0.04 -17.49 -6.48
CA GLN A 170 -1.30 -17.52 -5.94
C GLN A 170 -1.34 -16.63 -4.69
N ASP A 171 -1.93 -15.44 -4.82
CA ASP A 171 -2.17 -14.58 -3.68
C ASP A 171 -3.44 -15.03 -2.93
N ARG A 172 -3.26 -15.52 -1.71
CA ARG A 172 -4.34 -15.92 -0.80
C ARG A 172 -5.38 -14.81 -0.59
N TYR A 173 -4.96 -13.57 -0.68
CA TYR A 173 -5.79 -12.39 -0.44
C TYR A 173 -6.18 -11.65 -1.72
N MET A 174 -5.96 -12.25 -2.88
CA MET A 174 -6.26 -11.64 -4.19
C MET A 174 -7.68 -11.10 -4.26
N LYS A 175 -8.66 -11.91 -3.82
CA LYS A 175 -10.06 -11.49 -3.86
C LYS A 175 -10.31 -10.24 -3.01
N GLN A 176 -9.79 -10.20 -1.78
CA GLN A 176 -9.93 -9.03 -0.90
C GLN A 176 -9.23 -7.79 -1.48
N SER A 177 -8.05 -7.98 -2.09
CA SER A 177 -7.32 -6.90 -2.76
C SER A 177 -8.10 -6.32 -3.92
N VAL A 178 -8.71 -7.16 -4.76
CA VAL A 178 -9.56 -6.73 -5.88
C VAL A 178 -10.84 -6.06 -5.38
N ASP A 179 -11.51 -6.62 -4.38
CA ASP A 179 -12.74 -6.05 -3.80
C ASP A 179 -12.46 -4.64 -3.22
N LEU A 180 -11.32 -4.46 -2.52
CA LEU A 180 -10.87 -3.16 -2.03
C LEU A 180 -10.56 -2.18 -3.16
N ALA A 181 -9.81 -2.62 -4.18
CA ALA A 181 -9.47 -1.81 -5.33
C ALA A 181 -10.74 -1.29 -6.06
N GLN A 182 -11.73 -2.15 -6.23
CA GLN A 182 -13.03 -1.76 -6.78
C GLN A 182 -13.78 -0.77 -5.89
N ALA A 183 -13.70 -0.95 -4.56
CA ALA A 183 -14.32 -0.02 -3.61
C ALA A 183 -13.66 1.37 -3.70
N ILE A 184 -12.35 1.44 -3.82
CA ILE A 184 -11.59 2.68 -4.03
C ILE A 184 -12.05 3.37 -5.31
N GLN A 185 -12.09 2.65 -6.44
CA GLN A 185 -12.51 3.21 -7.73
C GLN A 185 -13.95 3.73 -7.68
N ARG A 186 -14.88 3.01 -7.04
CA ARG A 186 -16.25 3.53 -6.81
C ARG A 186 -16.26 4.85 -6.03
N GLN A 187 -15.36 5.04 -5.05
CA GLN A 187 -15.27 6.31 -4.31
C GLN A 187 -14.68 7.44 -5.17
N TYR A 188 -13.75 7.15 -6.06
CA TYR A 188 -13.25 8.15 -7.02
C TYR A 188 -14.39 8.65 -7.94
N VAL A 189 -15.21 7.74 -8.48
CA VAL A 189 -16.38 8.11 -9.31
C VAL A 189 -17.37 8.97 -8.52
N ARG A 190 -17.69 8.59 -7.27
CA ARG A 190 -18.59 9.37 -6.40
C ARG A 190 -18.08 10.78 -6.12
N ASN A 191 -16.77 10.99 -6.19
CA ASN A 191 -16.12 12.28 -6.01
C ASN A 191 -15.75 12.96 -7.36
N ASN A 192 -16.46 12.63 -8.44
CA ASN A 192 -16.26 13.19 -9.78
C ASN A 192 -14.82 13.04 -10.31
N ARG A 193 -14.14 11.96 -9.93
CA ARG A 193 -12.84 11.59 -10.50
C ARG A 193 -13.03 10.56 -11.59
N ARG A 194 -12.26 10.70 -12.68
CA ARG A 194 -12.29 9.74 -13.77
C ARG A 194 -11.75 8.38 -13.31
N ASP A 195 -12.58 7.37 -13.45
CA ASP A 195 -12.22 5.97 -13.22
C ASP A 195 -11.44 5.44 -14.43
N LYS A 196 -10.25 4.92 -14.20
CA LYS A 196 -9.44 4.22 -15.19
C LYS A 196 -9.36 2.72 -14.93
N GLY A 197 -10.10 2.23 -13.94
CA GLY A 197 -10.30 0.82 -13.67
C GLY A 197 -9.39 0.23 -12.60
N VAL A 198 -9.63 -1.08 -12.38
CA VAL A 198 -8.80 -1.96 -11.54
C VAL A 198 -7.98 -2.86 -12.45
N HIS A 199 -6.69 -2.94 -12.20
CA HIS A 199 -5.75 -3.70 -13.00
C HIS A 199 -4.91 -4.64 -12.14
N GLN A 200 -4.23 -5.59 -12.79
CA GLN A 200 -3.21 -6.43 -12.19
C GLN A 200 -1.87 -6.18 -12.86
N ALA A 201 -0.80 -6.17 -12.08
CA ALA A 201 0.55 -6.10 -12.60
C ALA A 201 1.59 -6.67 -11.61
N GLY A 202 2.74 -7.06 -12.11
CA GLY A 202 3.82 -7.69 -11.37
C GLY A 202 4.71 -6.67 -10.65
N PHE A 203 4.21 -6.02 -9.61
CA PHE A 203 5.02 -5.09 -8.80
C PHE A 203 5.84 -5.83 -7.76
N LEU A 204 7.16 -5.69 -7.81
CA LEU A 204 8.08 -6.32 -6.87
C LEU A 204 7.84 -5.90 -5.41
N VAL A 205 7.41 -4.67 -5.17
CA VAL A 205 7.09 -4.18 -3.83
C VAL A 205 5.94 -4.95 -3.19
N LEU A 206 5.06 -5.58 -3.99
CA LEU A 206 3.96 -6.41 -3.52
C LEU A 206 4.32 -7.89 -3.45
N ARG A 207 5.33 -8.36 -4.22
CA ARG A 207 5.71 -9.77 -4.32
C ARG A 207 6.03 -10.38 -2.96
N LYS A 208 7.01 -9.83 -2.27
CA LYS A 208 7.49 -10.38 -0.99
C LYS A 208 6.43 -10.30 0.12
N ARG A 209 5.46 -9.40 0.01
CA ARG A 209 4.33 -9.31 0.93
C ARG A 209 3.42 -10.53 0.84
N SER A 210 3.23 -11.10 -0.35
CA SER A 210 2.40 -12.30 -0.54
C SER A 210 3.10 -13.60 -0.18
N GLU A 211 4.44 -13.67 -0.34
CA GLU A 211 5.22 -14.90 -0.07
C GLU A 211 5.32 -15.25 1.42
N GLU A 212 5.35 -14.28 2.32
CA GLU A 212 5.50 -14.53 3.78
C GLU A 212 4.20 -14.94 4.49
N HIS A 213 3.08 -14.99 3.78
CA HIS A 213 1.77 -15.37 4.33
C HIS A 213 1.20 -16.67 3.73
N THR A 214 1.99 -17.38 2.92
CA THR A 214 1.68 -18.73 2.43
C THR A 214 2.28 -19.78 3.33
#